data_53c2c0ea775184de14ed3cf4c62c8779
#
_entry.id   53c2c0ea775184de14ed3cf4c62c8779
#
_cell.length_a   1.000
_cell.length_b   1.000
_cell.length_c   1.000
_cell.angle_alpha   90.00
_cell.angle_beta   90.00
_cell.angle_gamma   90.00
#
_symmetry.space_group_name_H-M   'P 1'
#
loop_
_entity.id
_entity.type
_entity.pdbx_description
1 polymer ?
#
loop_
_entity_poly.entity_id
_entity_poly.type
_entity_poly.pdbx_seq_one_letter_code
_entity_poly.pdbx_strand_id
1 'polypeptide(L)'
;MCKLCDDKVPHHHFGSRRKFLKGAVATGMAAAGLNLFAARPAAADNPPMPGQRYVIRGGSVMSLDPKVGDFAQADVLVEGKKITAVGPNLQVGTDAAVIDASGRIVMPGFIDTHHHQFETALRSFLADGVLINDGSGTPAGTTTYYEYILLKFAPVYRPEDVYINELFGGLSQLDDGVTTVHDVSQIHHTPQHSDAAIQALYDTGRRFAFGYFEGAGTNAPKYAYPQDATRIYGQYFTSTDQLVTMIMGGEVYLGDAIYEQSWKIGRRLGLQIAAHILSPFGIRPILNSLAKGQGGINKDIGLGPDNLFIHMTGMSEDGWKGVHDAGAQVSIAFPIEMNMRHGMPPILKMQSLGMEPSLSVDVECTLTADFFTQMRSCMNLQRVVLNQMILNQGLPPDPVDWGLPGHPPDVPKRIVWPTPPDDLPAPLTTRDVLRFGTVNGAKALRLDGKVGSLTPGKEADIIILDATRINVVPLNQVPGAVVSLMDRTNVETVIVAGKVRKWKGDLLDVDLPHLRQQLEASRDYLFSAAGIPQNLFSSQ
;
A
#
# COMPACT_ATOMS: atom_id res chain seq x y z
N MET A 1 17.14 38.89 4.33
CA MET A 1 16.63 39.68 5.47
C MET A 1 15.17 39.97 5.22
N CYS A 2 14.30 39.40 6.06
CA CYS A 2 12.85 39.50 5.92
C CYS A 2 12.38 40.83 6.52
N LYS A 3 11.71 41.68 5.74
CA LYS A 3 11.20 42.99 6.16
C LYS A 3 10.12 42.98 7.26
N LEU A 4 9.77 41.83 7.79
CA LEU A 4 8.75 41.64 8.84
C LEU A 4 9.32 41.59 10.28
N CYS A 5 10.64 41.73 10.45
CA CYS A 5 11.27 41.62 11.77
C CYS A 5 11.71 42.95 12.41
N ASP A 6 11.41 44.10 11.83
CA ASP A 6 12.00 45.38 12.26
C ASP A 6 11.01 46.40 12.86
N ASP A 7 9.75 46.06 13.04
CA ASP A 7 8.80 46.96 13.68
C ASP A 7 8.54 46.57 15.15
N LYS A 8 9.01 47.46 16.06
CA LYS A 8 8.70 47.44 17.49
C LYS A 8 7.22 47.75 17.75
N VAL A 9 6.36 46.79 17.50
CA VAL A 9 4.95 46.85 17.92
C VAL A 9 4.74 45.90 19.10
N PRO A 10 4.10 46.30 20.20
CA PRO A 10 3.86 45.45 21.34
C PRO A 10 2.93 44.31 20.95
N HIS A 11 3.39 43.08 21.06
CA HIS A 11 2.56 41.87 20.86
C HIS A 11 1.56 41.75 22.00
N HIS A 12 0.29 42.02 21.73
CA HIS A 12 -0.81 41.65 22.64
C HIS A 12 -0.92 40.14 22.67
N HIS A 13 -0.57 39.54 23.80
CA HIS A 13 -0.84 38.14 24.10
C HIS A 13 -2.35 37.92 24.09
N PHE A 14 -2.87 37.16 23.15
CA PHE A 14 -4.23 36.66 23.18
C PHE A 14 -4.41 35.78 24.41
N GLY A 15 -5.27 36.21 25.32
CA GLY A 15 -5.65 35.43 26.51
C GLY A 15 -6.27 34.12 26.15
N SER A 16 -6.05 33.14 27.03
CA SER A 16 -6.41 31.74 26.90
C SER A 16 -7.83 31.51 26.36
N ARG A 17 -7.99 30.43 25.60
CA ARG A 17 -9.26 29.91 25.01
C ARG A 17 -10.47 29.89 25.98
N ARG A 18 -10.28 29.97 27.28
CA ARG A 18 -11.35 29.99 28.30
C ARG A 18 -12.11 31.31 28.39
N LYS A 19 -11.60 32.42 27.89
CA LYS A 19 -12.31 33.73 27.95
C LYS A 19 -13.19 34.01 26.71
N PHE A 20 -12.97 33.32 25.60
CA PHE A 20 -13.79 33.52 24.39
C PHE A 20 -15.18 32.87 24.48
N LEU A 21 -15.32 31.81 25.29
CA LEU A 21 -16.57 31.03 25.40
C LEU A 21 -17.59 31.61 26.40
N LYS A 22 -17.31 32.74 27.08
CA LYS A 22 -18.24 33.35 28.07
C LYS A 22 -19.03 34.56 27.54
N GLY A 23 -18.86 34.91 26.26
CA GLY A 23 -19.48 36.13 25.69
C GLY A 23 -20.70 35.96 24.77
N ALA A 24 -21.12 34.71 24.52
CA ALA A 24 -22.19 34.44 23.55
C ALA A 24 -23.38 33.69 24.20
N VAL A 25 -23.95 34.30 25.25
CA VAL A 25 -25.29 33.92 25.73
C VAL A 25 -26.04 35.18 26.05
N ALA A 26 -26.89 35.61 25.17
CA ALA A 26 -28.18 36.28 25.39
C ALA A 26 -28.61 37.03 24.13
N THR A 27 -29.47 36.46 23.32
CA THR A 27 -30.74 37.08 22.92
C THR A 27 -31.54 36.04 22.14
N GLY A 28 -32.70 35.77 22.66
CA GLY A 28 -33.60 34.72 22.26
C GLY A 28 -34.49 35.09 21.07
N MET A 29 -35.17 34.12 20.57
CA MET A 29 -36.65 34.09 20.53
C MET A 29 -37.12 32.76 19.99
N ALA A 30 -38.17 32.27 20.63
CA ALA A 30 -38.82 31.01 20.41
C ALA A 30 -39.45 30.91 19.01
N ALA A 31 -39.25 29.74 18.40
CA ALA A 31 -40.22 29.17 17.46
C ALA A 31 -40.41 27.69 17.84
N ALA A 32 -41.58 27.40 18.35
CA ALA A 32 -41.99 26.05 18.69
C ALA A 32 -42.16 25.20 17.41
N GLY A 33 -41.18 24.32 17.20
CA GLY A 33 -41.28 23.20 16.27
C GLY A 33 -41.04 21.92 17.06
N LEU A 34 -42.03 21.10 17.22
CA LEU A 34 -41.95 19.75 17.78
C LEU A 34 -41.03 18.90 16.90
N ASN A 35 -39.78 18.90 17.19
CA ASN A 35 -38.84 17.91 16.65
C ASN A 35 -38.74 16.76 17.65
N LEU A 36 -39.38 15.66 17.31
CA LEU A 36 -39.07 14.34 17.85
C LEU A 36 -37.67 13.91 17.42
N PHE A 37 -36.63 14.54 18.01
CA PHE A 37 -35.29 14.02 17.92
C PHE A 37 -35.18 12.86 18.91
N ALA A 38 -35.22 11.63 18.39
CA ALA A 38 -34.62 10.52 19.12
C ALA A 38 -33.19 10.96 19.48
N ALA A 39 -32.87 10.96 20.76
CA ALA A 39 -31.54 11.32 21.25
C ALA A 39 -30.53 10.46 20.49
N ARG A 40 -29.65 11.10 19.69
CA ARG A 40 -28.55 10.38 19.07
C ARG A 40 -27.66 9.87 20.20
N PRO A 41 -27.28 8.58 20.20
CA PRO A 41 -26.29 8.10 21.16
C PRO A 41 -25.06 8.99 21.09
N ALA A 42 -24.50 9.36 22.23
CA ALA A 42 -23.25 10.12 22.28
C ALA A 42 -22.14 9.31 21.60
N ALA A 43 -21.28 9.99 20.83
CA ALA A 43 -20.11 9.37 20.23
C ALA A 43 -19.18 8.84 21.34
N ALA A 44 -18.60 7.67 21.12
CA ALA A 44 -17.69 7.06 22.08
C ALA A 44 -16.40 7.86 22.17
N ASP A 45 -15.98 8.22 23.39
CA ASP A 45 -14.66 8.82 23.65
C ASP A 45 -13.54 7.77 23.55
N ASN A 46 -13.86 6.52 23.87
CA ASN A 46 -12.96 5.37 23.78
C ASN A 46 -13.32 4.49 22.58
N PRO A 47 -12.33 3.76 22.01
CA PRO A 47 -12.60 2.83 20.94
C PRO A 47 -13.55 1.72 21.41
N PRO A 48 -14.39 1.16 20.52
CA PRO A 48 -15.17 -0.04 20.81
C PRO A 48 -14.28 -1.19 21.28
N MET A 49 -14.74 -1.95 22.26
CA MET A 49 -14.01 -3.12 22.75
C MET A 49 -14.01 -4.24 21.68
N PRO A 50 -12.97 -5.10 21.65
CA PRO A 50 -12.93 -6.23 20.74
C PRO A 50 -14.18 -7.10 20.85
N GLY A 51 -14.79 -7.42 19.69
CA GLY A 51 -16.04 -8.20 19.63
C GLY A 51 -17.33 -7.41 19.94
N GLN A 52 -17.21 -6.14 20.36
CA GLN A 52 -18.37 -5.28 20.58
C GLN A 52 -19.04 -4.95 19.24
N ARG A 53 -20.38 -4.89 19.25
CA ARG A 53 -21.17 -4.35 18.13
C ARG A 53 -21.05 -2.83 18.11
N TYR A 54 -20.76 -2.26 16.93
CA TYR A 54 -20.68 -0.80 16.79
C TYR A 54 -21.10 -0.33 15.41
N VAL A 55 -21.47 0.94 15.29
CA VAL A 55 -21.80 1.62 14.05
C VAL A 55 -20.85 2.80 13.82
N ILE A 56 -20.24 2.85 12.64
CA ILE A 56 -19.51 4.02 12.13
C ILE A 56 -20.57 4.89 11.45
N ARG A 57 -20.82 6.09 11.98
CA ARG A 57 -22.02 6.87 11.66
C ARG A 57 -21.74 8.18 10.96
N GLY A 58 -22.49 8.43 9.87
CA GLY A 58 -22.61 9.75 9.27
C GLY A 58 -21.42 10.20 8.42
N GLY A 59 -20.51 9.27 8.06
CA GLY A 59 -19.40 9.55 7.16
C GLY A 59 -19.75 9.54 5.68
N SER A 60 -18.86 10.10 4.86
CA SER A 60 -18.87 9.84 3.41
C SER A 60 -18.34 8.43 3.17
N VAL A 61 -19.22 7.49 2.79
CA VAL A 61 -18.86 6.08 2.66
C VAL A 61 -18.52 5.76 1.21
N MET A 62 -17.28 5.35 0.96
CA MET A 62 -16.82 4.83 -0.32
C MET A 62 -16.63 3.31 -0.20
N SER A 63 -17.62 2.55 -0.66
CA SER A 63 -17.65 1.11 -0.44
C SER A 63 -16.68 0.32 -1.31
N LEU A 64 -16.36 0.82 -2.50
CA LEU A 64 -15.63 0.14 -3.56
C LEU A 64 -16.27 -1.19 -4.00
N ASP A 65 -17.55 -1.36 -3.71
CA ASP A 65 -18.41 -2.44 -4.22
C ASP A 65 -19.56 -1.83 -5.04
N PRO A 66 -19.63 -2.07 -6.36
CA PRO A 66 -20.71 -1.51 -7.20
C PRO A 66 -22.13 -1.93 -6.78
N LYS A 67 -22.27 -3.06 -6.06
CA LYS A 67 -23.57 -3.55 -5.58
C LYS A 67 -24.03 -2.81 -4.32
N VAL A 68 -23.09 -2.32 -3.51
CA VAL A 68 -23.36 -1.51 -2.32
C VAL A 68 -23.51 -0.05 -2.70
N GLY A 69 -22.64 0.45 -3.57
CA GLY A 69 -22.57 1.84 -3.97
C GLY A 69 -21.80 2.72 -2.98
N ASP A 70 -21.71 4.01 -3.31
CA ASP A 70 -21.09 5.02 -2.47
C ASP A 70 -22.12 6.03 -1.98
N PHE A 71 -21.90 6.61 -0.81
CA PHE A 71 -22.86 7.50 -0.17
C PHE A 71 -22.17 8.77 0.31
N ALA A 72 -22.76 9.92 0.03
CA ALA A 72 -22.31 11.20 0.57
C ALA A 72 -22.40 11.23 2.11
N GLN A 73 -23.40 10.52 2.67
CA GLN A 73 -23.56 10.33 4.11
C GLN A 73 -24.23 8.99 4.37
N ALA A 74 -23.55 8.09 5.08
CA ALA A 74 -24.07 6.78 5.45
C ALA A 74 -23.40 6.22 6.71
N ASP A 75 -23.86 5.05 7.11
CA ASP A 75 -23.42 4.31 8.26
C ASP A 75 -22.83 2.96 7.84
N VAL A 76 -21.88 2.44 8.60
CA VAL A 76 -21.35 1.07 8.47
C VAL A 76 -21.54 0.36 9.81
N LEU A 77 -22.29 -0.73 9.83
CA LEU A 77 -22.52 -1.55 11.02
C LEU A 77 -21.54 -2.72 11.04
N VAL A 78 -20.87 -2.88 12.18
CA VAL A 78 -19.91 -3.97 12.41
C VAL A 78 -20.36 -4.81 13.60
N GLU A 79 -20.36 -6.13 13.43
CA GLU A 79 -20.66 -7.11 14.47
C GLU A 79 -19.54 -8.16 14.52
N GLY A 80 -18.84 -8.22 15.66
CA GLY A 80 -17.65 -9.04 15.78
C GLY A 80 -16.59 -8.61 14.76
N LYS A 81 -16.22 -9.51 13.84
CA LYS A 81 -15.25 -9.19 12.78
C LYS A 81 -15.89 -8.80 11.43
N LYS A 82 -17.23 -8.78 11.33
CA LYS A 82 -17.94 -8.65 10.06
C LYS A 82 -18.63 -7.30 9.90
N ILE A 83 -18.59 -6.78 8.67
CA ILE A 83 -19.52 -5.76 8.22
C ILE A 83 -20.88 -6.44 8.03
N THR A 84 -21.91 -5.96 8.71
CA THR A 84 -23.27 -6.54 8.61
C THR A 84 -24.23 -5.68 7.81
N ALA A 85 -24.01 -4.36 7.77
CA ALA A 85 -24.80 -3.46 6.94
C ALA A 85 -24.00 -2.21 6.54
N VAL A 86 -24.30 -1.68 5.35
CA VAL A 86 -23.82 -0.39 4.85
C VAL A 86 -25.00 0.34 4.22
N GLY A 87 -25.25 1.57 4.61
CA GLY A 87 -26.31 2.38 4.04
C GLY A 87 -26.68 3.60 4.88
N PRO A 88 -27.52 4.50 4.36
CA PRO A 88 -27.93 5.69 5.07
C PRO A 88 -28.86 5.37 6.24
N ASN A 89 -28.69 6.07 7.36
CA ASN A 89 -29.60 6.06 8.52
C ASN A 89 -29.91 4.64 9.05
N LEU A 90 -28.90 3.79 9.21
CA LEU A 90 -29.11 2.44 9.75
C LEU A 90 -29.74 2.50 11.14
N GLN A 91 -30.83 1.75 11.29
CA GLN A 91 -31.48 1.58 12.59
C GLN A 91 -30.70 0.53 13.40
N VAL A 92 -30.01 1.00 14.40
CA VAL A 92 -29.23 0.14 15.33
C VAL A 92 -29.77 0.28 16.73
N GLY A 93 -29.76 -0.80 17.50
CA GLY A 93 -30.18 -0.78 18.90
C GLY A 93 -29.19 0.05 19.75
N THR A 94 -29.63 0.35 20.98
CA THR A 94 -28.81 1.10 21.97
C THR A 94 -27.61 0.31 22.48
N ASP A 95 -27.52 -0.95 22.15
CA ASP A 95 -26.43 -1.88 22.48
C ASP A 95 -25.18 -1.69 21.61
N ALA A 96 -25.30 -0.99 20.48
CA ALA A 96 -24.19 -0.71 19.60
C ALA A 96 -23.44 0.57 20.03
N ALA A 97 -22.12 0.49 20.18
CA ALA A 97 -21.29 1.68 20.32
C ALA A 97 -21.31 2.52 19.04
N VAL A 98 -21.11 3.84 19.15
CA VAL A 98 -21.14 4.75 18.01
C VAL A 98 -19.76 5.37 17.80
N ILE A 99 -19.20 5.16 16.61
CA ILE A 99 -18.05 5.90 16.11
C ILE A 99 -18.60 7.04 15.23
N ASP A 100 -18.42 8.28 15.65
CA ASP A 100 -18.82 9.45 14.84
C ASP A 100 -17.84 9.67 13.70
N ALA A 101 -18.32 9.52 12.46
CA ALA A 101 -17.55 9.77 11.24
C ALA A 101 -18.01 11.04 10.50
N SER A 102 -18.69 11.96 11.18
CA SER A 102 -19.11 13.24 10.58
C SER A 102 -17.87 14.03 10.09
N GLY A 103 -17.89 14.43 8.80
CA GLY A 103 -16.73 15.07 8.16
C GLY A 103 -15.56 14.13 7.86
N ARG A 104 -15.77 12.83 7.91
CA ARG A 104 -14.77 11.79 7.59
C ARG A 104 -15.17 11.00 6.36
N ILE A 105 -14.18 10.38 5.75
CA ILE A 105 -14.37 9.39 4.70
C ILE A 105 -14.17 8.01 5.32
N VAL A 106 -15.10 7.10 5.07
CA VAL A 106 -15.05 5.71 5.52
C VAL A 106 -14.87 4.81 4.30
N MET A 107 -13.78 4.05 4.26
CA MET A 107 -13.46 3.18 3.12
C MET A 107 -12.74 1.91 3.57
N PRO A 108 -12.59 0.89 2.68
CA PRO A 108 -11.74 -0.26 2.97
C PRO A 108 -10.30 0.19 3.25
N GLY A 109 -9.60 -0.53 4.12
CA GLY A 109 -8.18 -0.34 4.33
C GLY A 109 -7.36 -0.68 3.06
N PHE A 110 -6.20 -0.05 2.93
CA PHE A 110 -5.29 -0.32 1.82
C PHE A 110 -4.69 -1.71 1.93
N ILE A 111 -4.33 -2.28 0.78
CA ILE A 111 -3.74 -3.61 0.64
C ILE A 111 -2.46 -3.48 -0.18
N ASP A 112 -1.35 -3.70 0.47
CA ASP A 112 -0.01 -3.71 -0.11
C ASP A 112 0.35 -5.13 -0.54
N THR A 113 0.60 -5.33 -1.82
CA THR A 113 0.81 -6.65 -2.39
C THR A 113 2.27 -7.07 -2.52
N HIS A 114 3.20 -6.23 -2.07
CA HIS A 114 4.63 -6.53 -2.01
C HIS A 114 5.39 -5.50 -1.17
N HIS A 115 5.98 -5.93 -0.07
CA HIS A 115 6.78 -5.08 0.80
C HIS A 115 7.89 -5.86 1.48
N HIS A 116 9.11 -5.30 1.48
CA HIS A 116 10.27 -5.81 2.20
C HIS A 116 10.36 -5.17 3.59
N GLN A 117 9.48 -5.57 4.52
CA GLN A 117 9.42 -4.94 5.86
C GLN A 117 10.70 -5.15 6.68
N PHE A 118 11.45 -6.20 6.42
CA PHE A 118 12.71 -6.44 7.13
C PHE A 118 13.71 -5.28 7.01
N GLU A 119 13.54 -4.38 6.04
CA GLU A 119 14.42 -3.24 5.81
C GLU A 119 14.11 -2.00 6.66
N THR A 120 13.15 -2.06 7.56
CA THR A 120 12.66 -0.90 8.31
C THR A 120 13.77 -0.13 9.04
N ALA A 121 14.78 -0.82 9.60
CA ALA A 121 15.94 -0.17 10.23
C ALA A 121 16.87 0.53 9.22
N LEU A 122 16.73 0.24 7.92
CA LEU A 122 17.56 0.78 6.85
C LEU A 122 16.87 1.91 6.06
N ARG A 123 15.78 2.47 6.59
CA ARG A 123 15.02 3.56 5.96
C ARG A 123 15.92 4.69 5.51
N SER A 124 15.69 5.19 4.28
CA SER A 124 16.44 6.25 3.61
C SER A 124 17.92 5.96 3.32
N PHE A 125 18.45 4.78 3.61
CA PHE A 125 19.84 4.42 3.34
C PHE A 125 20.18 4.46 1.85
N LEU A 126 19.23 4.10 0.98
CA LEU A 126 19.36 4.03 -0.47
C LEU A 126 18.54 5.10 -1.22
N ALA A 127 18.32 6.27 -0.63
CA ALA A 127 17.49 7.30 -1.26
C ALA A 127 17.95 7.68 -2.68
N ASP A 128 19.27 7.65 -2.94
CA ASP A 128 19.89 7.91 -4.26
C ASP A 128 20.38 6.61 -4.95
N GLY A 129 20.00 5.46 -4.43
CA GLY A 129 20.47 4.16 -4.90
C GLY A 129 19.75 3.67 -6.15
N VAL A 130 20.35 2.67 -6.79
CA VAL A 130 19.74 1.92 -7.89
C VAL A 130 19.72 0.42 -7.55
N LEU A 131 18.93 -0.35 -8.29
CA LEU A 131 18.78 -1.78 -8.02
C LEU A 131 20.10 -2.55 -8.13
N ILE A 132 20.79 -2.37 -9.27
CA ILE A 132 22.03 -3.06 -9.57
C ILE A 132 22.88 -2.22 -10.53
N ASN A 133 24.19 -2.39 -10.46
CA ASN A 133 25.10 -1.87 -11.49
C ASN A 133 25.12 -2.83 -12.68
N ASP A 134 24.30 -2.54 -13.67
CA ASP A 134 24.19 -3.34 -14.90
C ASP A 134 25.13 -2.90 -16.04
N GLY A 135 26.05 -1.99 -15.74
CA GLY A 135 26.97 -1.41 -16.74
C GLY A 135 26.36 -0.36 -17.65
N SER A 136 25.10 0.02 -17.46
CA SER A 136 24.36 0.98 -18.30
C SER A 136 24.58 2.45 -17.92
N GLY A 137 25.81 2.82 -17.53
CA GLY A 137 26.19 4.20 -17.22
C GLY A 137 25.86 4.62 -15.79
N THR A 138 25.81 3.68 -14.84
CA THR A 138 25.76 4.00 -13.41
C THR A 138 27.04 4.72 -12.99
N PRO A 139 26.99 5.90 -12.36
CA PRO A 139 28.17 6.58 -11.88
C PRO A 139 28.99 5.71 -10.92
N ALA A 140 30.30 5.83 -10.98
CA ALA A 140 31.18 5.13 -10.05
C ALA A 140 30.84 5.51 -8.60
N GLY A 141 30.71 4.51 -7.73
CA GLY A 141 30.36 4.70 -6.32
C GLY A 141 28.86 4.82 -6.03
N THR A 142 27.98 4.68 -7.05
CA THR A 142 26.54 4.60 -6.77
C THR A 142 26.23 3.37 -5.93
N THR A 143 25.53 3.57 -4.83
CA THR A 143 25.09 2.50 -3.93
C THR A 143 24.00 1.68 -4.60
N THR A 144 24.10 0.36 -4.55
CA THR A 144 23.12 -0.53 -5.14
C THR A 144 22.38 -1.36 -4.10
N TYR A 145 21.10 -1.60 -4.35
CA TYR A 145 20.28 -2.46 -3.50
C TYR A 145 20.86 -3.87 -3.39
N TYR A 146 21.19 -4.47 -4.54
CA TYR A 146 21.75 -5.81 -4.60
C TYR A 146 23.00 -5.98 -3.74
N GLU A 147 23.96 -5.06 -3.88
CA GLU A 147 25.23 -5.15 -3.14
C GLU A 147 25.04 -4.87 -1.64
N TYR A 148 24.30 -3.81 -1.30
CA TYR A 148 24.25 -3.37 0.09
C TYR A 148 23.16 -4.09 0.89
N ILE A 149 21.94 -4.15 0.37
CA ILE A 149 20.85 -4.78 1.12
C ILE A 149 21.00 -6.30 1.09
N LEU A 150 21.08 -6.91 -0.11
CA LEU A 150 21.02 -8.37 -0.22
C LEU A 150 22.34 -9.06 0.10
N LEU A 151 23.51 -8.44 -0.20
CA LEU A 151 24.80 -9.11 0.02
C LEU A 151 25.53 -8.66 1.29
N LYS A 152 25.27 -7.48 1.84
CA LYS A 152 25.95 -6.97 3.05
C LYS A 152 25.05 -6.98 4.29
N PHE A 153 23.85 -6.38 4.22
CA PHE A 153 22.96 -6.31 5.38
C PHE A 153 22.18 -7.61 5.63
N ALA A 154 21.50 -8.15 4.62
CA ALA A 154 20.67 -9.34 4.81
C ALA A 154 21.40 -10.51 5.50
N PRO A 155 22.67 -10.85 5.14
CA PRO A 155 23.38 -11.98 5.76
C PRO A 155 23.65 -11.85 7.25
N VAL A 156 23.60 -10.65 7.81
CA VAL A 156 23.96 -10.40 9.22
C VAL A 156 22.76 -10.20 10.14
N TYR A 157 21.53 -10.29 9.62
CA TYR A 157 20.32 -10.25 10.45
C TYR A 157 20.32 -11.41 11.46
N ARG A 158 19.96 -11.11 12.70
CA ARG A 158 19.66 -12.08 13.74
C ARG A 158 18.14 -12.23 13.86
N PRO A 159 17.60 -13.30 14.46
CA PRO A 159 16.16 -13.45 14.66
C PRO A 159 15.51 -12.26 15.38
N GLU A 160 16.18 -11.66 16.37
CA GLU A 160 15.69 -10.46 17.05
C GLU A 160 15.65 -9.22 16.15
N ASP A 161 16.58 -9.10 15.19
CA ASP A 161 16.56 -8.02 14.19
C ASP A 161 15.40 -8.21 13.23
N VAL A 162 15.16 -9.45 12.80
CA VAL A 162 13.97 -9.80 11.99
C VAL A 162 12.71 -9.38 12.71
N TYR A 163 12.54 -9.81 13.98
CA TYR A 163 11.34 -9.53 14.77
C TYR A 163 11.05 -8.02 14.85
N ILE A 164 12.03 -7.22 15.24
CA ILE A 164 11.78 -5.78 15.47
C ILE A 164 11.54 -5.01 14.16
N ASN A 165 12.23 -5.37 13.07
CA ASN A 165 12.03 -4.74 11.77
C ASN A 165 10.63 -5.04 11.21
N GLU A 166 10.21 -6.30 11.23
CA GLU A 166 8.87 -6.73 10.80
C GLU A 166 7.76 -6.10 11.65
N LEU A 167 7.94 -6.08 12.97
CA LEU A 167 6.95 -5.49 13.88
C LEU A 167 6.81 -3.98 13.65
N PHE A 168 7.93 -3.26 13.63
CA PHE A 168 7.90 -1.80 13.51
C PHE A 168 7.45 -1.35 12.12
N GLY A 169 7.93 -2.00 11.06
CA GLY A 169 7.48 -1.76 9.69
C GLY A 169 5.99 -2.01 9.54
N GLY A 170 5.52 -3.13 10.10
CA GLY A 170 4.11 -3.48 10.14
C GLY A 170 3.22 -2.45 10.84
N LEU A 171 3.65 -1.97 12.00
CA LEU A 171 2.94 -0.92 12.73
C LEU A 171 2.96 0.43 12.00
N SER A 172 4.08 0.77 11.34
CA SER A 172 4.20 1.99 10.54
C SER A 172 3.21 2.01 9.38
N GLN A 173 3.08 0.90 8.64
CA GLN A 173 2.09 0.80 7.58
C GLN A 173 0.65 0.75 8.09
N LEU A 174 0.43 0.11 9.25
CA LEU A 174 -0.89 0.15 9.90
C LEU A 174 -1.30 1.59 10.25
N ASP A 175 -0.35 2.39 10.75
CA ASP A 175 -0.55 3.83 11.02
C ASP A 175 -0.94 4.60 9.76
N ASP A 176 -0.48 4.16 8.60
CA ASP A 176 -0.77 4.73 7.28
C ASP A 176 -2.07 4.21 6.63
N GLY A 177 -2.80 3.32 7.29
CA GLY A 177 -4.06 2.76 6.80
C GLY A 177 -3.94 1.49 5.97
N VAL A 178 -2.75 0.89 5.89
CA VAL A 178 -2.56 -0.42 5.25
C VAL A 178 -2.99 -1.52 6.21
N THR A 179 -4.15 -2.12 5.94
CA THR A 179 -4.73 -3.18 6.78
C THR A 179 -4.25 -4.58 6.42
N THR A 180 -3.74 -4.74 5.20
CA THR A 180 -3.24 -6.02 4.68
C THR A 180 -1.95 -5.80 3.90
N VAL A 181 -0.94 -6.67 4.10
CA VAL A 181 0.30 -6.66 3.33
C VAL A 181 0.73 -8.07 2.93
N HIS A 182 1.36 -8.19 1.77
CA HIS A 182 2.22 -9.32 1.43
C HIS A 182 3.64 -8.94 1.82
N ASP A 183 4.10 -9.50 2.93
CA ASP A 183 5.47 -9.35 3.40
C ASP A 183 6.40 -10.28 2.63
N VAL A 184 7.40 -9.71 1.97
CA VAL A 184 8.41 -10.44 1.19
C VAL A 184 9.75 -10.29 1.88
N SER A 185 9.99 -11.17 2.82
CA SER A 185 11.21 -11.16 3.63
C SER A 185 12.25 -12.11 3.05
N GLN A 186 13.42 -11.59 2.69
CA GLN A 186 14.52 -12.38 2.12
C GLN A 186 15.63 -12.66 3.15
N ILE A 187 15.23 -12.91 4.40
CA ILE A 187 16.13 -13.11 5.55
C ILE A 187 15.82 -14.41 6.30
N HIS A 188 15.22 -15.41 5.62
CA HIS A 188 14.86 -16.70 6.22
C HIS A 188 16.06 -17.65 6.27
N HIS A 189 17.16 -17.23 6.92
CA HIS A 189 18.42 -17.98 6.98
C HIS A 189 18.32 -19.27 7.80
N THR A 190 17.48 -19.26 8.83
CA THR A 190 17.21 -20.43 9.69
C THR A 190 15.74 -20.48 10.08
N PRO A 191 15.23 -21.63 10.58
CA PRO A 191 13.87 -21.70 11.10
C PRO A 191 13.53 -20.62 12.15
N GLN A 192 14.51 -20.22 12.98
CA GLN A 192 14.31 -19.18 13.99
C GLN A 192 14.05 -17.79 13.39
N HIS A 193 14.66 -17.48 12.25
CA HIS A 193 14.37 -16.23 11.52
C HIS A 193 12.93 -16.23 11.02
N SER A 194 12.48 -17.33 10.41
CA SER A 194 11.10 -17.46 9.93
C SER A 194 10.09 -17.38 11.07
N ASP A 195 10.37 -18.06 12.18
CA ASP A 195 9.51 -18.05 13.36
C ASP A 195 9.43 -16.63 13.98
N ALA A 196 10.54 -15.89 14.02
CA ALA A 196 10.60 -14.51 14.49
C ALA A 196 9.78 -13.56 13.59
N ALA A 197 9.90 -13.68 12.26
CA ALA A 197 9.09 -12.91 11.32
C ALA A 197 7.60 -13.18 11.52
N ILE A 198 7.18 -14.44 11.54
CA ILE A 198 5.78 -14.83 11.73
C ILE A 198 5.23 -14.29 13.07
N GLN A 199 5.99 -14.39 14.15
CA GLN A 199 5.58 -13.86 15.45
C GLN A 199 5.39 -12.33 15.40
N ALA A 200 6.32 -11.60 14.79
CA ALA A 200 6.21 -10.15 14.61
C ALA A 200 4.95 -9.78 13.82
N LEU A 201 4.66 -10.51 12.74
CA LEU A 201 3.46 -10.30 11.95
C LEU A 201 2.18 -10.49 12.77
N TYR A 202 2.10 -11.53 13.61
CA TYR A 202 0.97 -11.71 14.52
C TYR A 202 0.84 -10.55 15.53
N ASP A 203 1.96 -10.09 16.07
CA ASP A 203 1.99 -9.08 17.13
C ASP A 203 1.58 -7.68 16.63
N THR A 204 1.71 -7.39 15.33
CA THR A 204 1.14 -6.16 14.75
C THR A 204 -0.37 -6.11 14.85
N GLY A 205 -1.02 -7.29 14.86
CA GLY A 205 -2.47 -7.43 14.85
C GLY A 205 -3.15 -6.98 13.56
N ARG A 206 -2.43 -6.77 12.46
CA ARG A 206 -3.00 -6.54 11.14
C ARG A 206 -3.05 -7.83 10.31
N ARG A 207 -3.64 -7.77 9.13
CA ARG A 207 -3.70 -8.91 8.20
C ARG A 207 -2.42 -9.00 7.37
N PHE A 208 -1.94 -10.25 7.18
CA PHE A 208 -0.72 -10.52 6.41
C PHE A 208 -0.86 -11.70 5.46
N ALA A 209 -0.15 -11.62 4.35
CA ALA A 209 0.31 -12.76 3.61
C ALA A 209 1.83 -12.89 3.86
N PHE A 210 2.22 -13.84 4.71
CA PHE A 210 3.63 -14.13 4.98
C PHE A 210 4.26 -14.74 3.74
N GLY A 211 5.21 -14.04 3.13
CA GLY A 211 5.98 -14.51 1.99
C GLY A 211 7.20 -15.29 2.47
N TYR A 212 7.20 -16.60 2.25
CA TYR A 212 8.36 -17.42 2.58
C TYR A 212 9.33 -17.47 1.40
N PHE A 213 10.35 -16.63 1.47
CA PHE A 213 11.42 -16.48 0.49
C PHE A 213 12.75 -17.03 1.01
N GLU A 214 13.81 -16.92 0.24
CA GLU A 214 15.15 -17.37 0.61
C GLU A 214 15.81 -16.49 1.68
N GLY A 215 16.98 -16.93 2.17
CA GLY A 215 17.89 -16.10 2.96
C GLY A 215 18.96 -15.47 2.05
N ALA A 216 18.77 -14.23 1.66
CA ALA A 216 19.64 -13.54 0.72
C ALA A 216 21.07 -13.36 1.22
N GLY A 217 22.04 -13.36 0.29
CA GLY A 217 23.45 -13.12 0.56
C GLY A 217 24.17 -14.21 1.34
N THR A 218 23.50 -15.29 1.71
CA THR A 218 24.10 -16.47 2.36
C THR A 218 24.13 -17.65 1.39
N ASN A 219 24.78 -18.75 1.79
CA ASN A 219 24.65 -20.00 1.06
C ASN A 219 23.26 -20.62 1.35
N ALA A 220 22.23 -19.87 1.01
CA ALA A 220 20.83 -20.16 1.33
C ALA A 220 20.38 -21.61 1.10
N PRO A 221 20.81 -22.33 0.05
CA PRO A 221 20.45 -23.74 -0.15
C PRO A 221 20.86 -24.67 0.99
N LYS A 222 21.75 -24.26 1.87
CA LYS A 222 22.14 -25.04 3.07
C LYS A 222 21.16 -24.86 4.23
N TYR A 223 20.31 -23.87 4.18
CA TYR A 223 19.30 -23.58 5.20
C TYR A 223 17.92 -24.10 4.77
N ALA A 224 16.91 -23.82 5.54
CA ALA A 224 15.65 -24.51 5.46
C ALA A 224 14.81 -24.25 4.19
N TYR A 225 15.04 -23.14 3.47
CA TYR A 225 14.30 -22.83 2.25
C TYR A 225 14.74 -23.74 1.07
N PRO A 226 13.79 -24.29 0.28
CA PRO A 226 12.33 -24.14 0.40
C PRO A 226 11.65 -25.22 1.27
N GLN A 227 12.40 -26.19 1.81
CA GLN A 227 11.85 -27.38 2.45
C GLN A 227 11.09 -27.08 3.75
N ASP A 228 11.52 -26.08 4.52
CA ASP A 228 10.90 -25.71 5.79
C ASP A 228 9.48 -25.13 5.63
N ALA A 229 9.07 -24.79 4.40
CA ALA A 229 7.71 -24.37 4.11
C ALA A 229 6.65 -25.34 4.66
N THR A 230 6.95 -26.66 4.64
CA THR A 230 6.03 -27.68 5.15
C THR A 230 5.87 -27.60 6.67
N ARG A 231 6.97 -27.38 7.42
CA ARG A 231 6.91 -27.16 8.88
C ARG A 231 6.14 -25.86 9.19
N ILE A 232 6.52 -24.76 8.55
CA ILE A 232 5.91 -23.44 8.74
C ILE A 232 4.41 -23.51 8.48
N TYR A 233 3.99 -24.09 7.35
CA TYR A 233 2.58 -24.25 7.01
C TYR A 233 1.84 -25.07 8.08
N GLY A 234 2.38 -26.23 8.45
CA GLY A 234 1.75 -27.12 9.43
C GLY A 234 1.68 -26.54 10.84
N GLN A 235 2.61 -25.65 11.19
CA GLN A 235 2.67 -25.03 12.52
C GLN A 235 1.80 -23.77 12.64
N TYR A 236 1.75 -22.94 11.59
CA TYR A 236 1.18 -21.58 11.70
C TYR A 236 -0.03 -21.33 10.79
N PHE A 237 -0.23 -22.09 9.69
CA PHE A 237 -1.16 -21.72 8.62
C PHE A 237 -2.22 -22.75 8.29
N THR A 238 -2.59 -23.61 9.23
CA THR A 238 -3.61 -24.65 9.03
C THR A 238 -5.05 -24.15 9.08
N SER A 239 -5.27 -22.94 9.62
CA SER A 239 -6.61 -22.32 9.68
C SER A 239 -6.80 -21.30 8.55
N THR A 240 -7.99 -21.31 7.95
CA THR A 240 -8.40 -20.26 7.00
C THR A 240 -9.06 -19.06 7.71
N ASP A 241 -9.29 -19.15 9.01
CA ASP A 241 -9.97 -18.10 9.81
C ASP A 241 -9.01 -17.30 10.69
N GLN A 242 -7.79 -17.08 10.21
CA GLN A 242 -6.77 -16.29 10.88
C GLN A 242 -6.38 -15.05 10.07
N LEU A 243 -5.73 -14.07 10.70
CA LEU A 243 -5.28 -12.84 10.05
C LEU A 243 -4.11 -13.09 9.10
N VAL A 244 -3.23 -14.02 9.46
CA VAL A 244 -2.01 -14.31 8.72
C VAL A 244 -2.22 -15.51 7.81
N THR A 245 -1.86 -15.35 6.53
CA THR A 245 -1.83 -16.41 5.51
C THR A 245 -0.40 -16.59 5.03
N MET A 246 -0.15 -17.60 4.19
CA MET A 246 1.19 -17.87 3.65
C MET A 246 1.17 -17.84 2.13
N ILE A 247 2.22 -17.25 1.55
CA ILE A 247 2.55 -17.29 0.12
C ILE A 247 3.95 -17.90 -0.02
N MET A 248 4.14 -18.75 -1.02
CA MET A 248 5.45 -19.33 -1.30
C MET A 248 6.26 -18.42 -2.21
N GLY A 249 7.46 -18.03 -1.79
CA GLY A 249 8.45 -17.44 -2.67
C GLY A 249 8.88 -18.42 -3.74
N GLY A 250 8.96 -17.97 -4.98
CA GLY A 250 9.27 -18.82 -6.11
C GLY A 250 10.27 -18.16 -7.06
N GLU A 251 11.33 -17.59 -6.50
CA GLU A 251 12.29 -16.76 -7.21
C GLU A 251 13.04 -17.52 -8.29
N VAL A 252 12.75 -17.16 -9.54
CA VAL A 252 13.36 -17.81 -10.71
C VAL A 252 14.86 -17.50 -10.88
N TYR A 253 15.35 -16.40 -10.27
CA TYR A 253 16.79 -16.08 -10.29
C TYR A 253 17.64 -17.04 -9.44
N LEU A 254 17.04 -17.81 -8.54
CA LEU A 254 17.75 -18.81 -7.74
C LEU A 254 18.20 -20.06 -8.56
N GLY A 255 17.77 -20.13 -9.82
CA GLY A 255 18.07 -21.22 -10.74
C GLY A 255 17.07 -22.38 -10.66
N ASP A 256 17.05 -23.19 -11.72
CA ASP A 256 16.01 -24.19 -11.99
C ASP A 256 15.80 -25.18 -10.84
N ALA A 257 16.88 -25.68 -10.24
CA ALA A 257 16.81 -26.68 -9.17
C ALA A 257 16.07 -26.15 -7.92
N ILE A 258 16.13 -24.84 -7.65
CA ILE A 258 15.55 -24.23 -6.44
C ILE A 258 14.14 -23.75 -6.72
N TYR A 259 13.92 -22.96 -7.77
CA TYR A 259 12.58 -22.41 -8.02
C TYR A 259 11.57 -23.52 -8.38
N GLU A 260 11.98 -24.54 -9.12
CA GLU A 260 11.10 -25.68 -9.39
C GLU A 260 10.65 -26.40 -8.11
N GLN A 261 11.56 -26.56 -7.14
CA GLN A 261 11.21 -27.17 -5.86
C GLN A 261 10.25 -26.29 -5.07
N SER A 262 10.51 -24.97 -5.01
CA SER A 262 9.64 -24.04 -4.29
C SER A 262 8.24 -24.01 -4.89
N TRP A 263 8.11 -23.96 -6.22
CA TRP A 263 6.81 -24.01 -6.88
C TRP A 263 6.05 -25.31 -6.61
N LYS A 264 6.74 -26.46 -6.72
CA LYS A 264 6.15 -27.79 -6.43
C LYS A 264 5.71 -27.90 -4.96
N ILE A 265 6.51 -27.39 -4.02
CA ILE A 265 6.17 -27.39 -2.59
C ILE A 265 4.97 -26.46 -2.36
N GLY A 266 5.01 -25.23 -2.86
CA GLY A 266 3.93 -24.27 -2.71
C GLY A 266 2.60 -24.82 -3.21
N ARG A 267 2.56 -25.36 -4.42
CA ARG A 267 1.34 -25.95 -5.02
C ARG A 267 0.83 -27.17 -4.26
N ARG A 268 1.73 -28.03 -3.79
CA ARG A 268 1.35 -29.19 -2.95
C ARG A 268 0.69 -28.76 -1.64
N LEU A 269 1.10 -27.61 -1.08
CA LEU A 269 0.50 -27.02 0.12
C LEU A 269 -0.73 -26.13 -0.19
N GLY A 270 -1.12 -25.99 -1.47
CA GLY A 270 -2.22 -25.13 -1.88
C GLY A 270 -1.93 -23.63 -1.79
N LEU A 271 -0.66 -23.25 -1.72
CA LEU A 271 -0.21 -21.86 -1.59
C LEU A 271 -0.20 -21.16 -2.95
N GLN A 272 -0.33 -19.86 -2.90
CA GLN A 272 0.02 -18.95 -3.98
C GLN A 272 1.55 -18.88 -4.11
N ILE A 273 2.05 -18.57 -5.31
CA ILE A 273 3.47 -18.45 -5.61
C ILE A 273 3.76 -17.05 -6.08
N ALA A 274 4.64 -16.35 -5.38
CA ALA A 274 5.09 -15.01 -5.76
C ALA A 274 6.54 -15.03 -6.24
N ALA A 275 6.85 -14.19 -7.25
CA ALA A 275 8.20 -14.06 -7.78
C ALA A 275 8.45 -12.66 -8.35
N HIS A 276 9.66 -12.13 -8.14
CA HIS A 276 10.14 -10.91 -8.79
C HIS A 276 10.47 -11.17 -10.25
N ILE A 277 9.98 -10.31 -11.13
CA ILE A 277 10.25 -10.35 -12.57
C ILE A 277 10.76 -8.98 -13.01
N LEU A 278 12.07 -8.86 -13.11
CA LEU A 278 12.78 -7.61 -13.30
C LEU A 278 13.67 -7.62 -14.56
N SER A 279 13.64 -6.52 -15.29
CA SER A 279 14.48 -6.34 -16.48
C SER A 279 15.99 -6.48 -16.20
N PRO A 280 16.56 -5.86 -15.16
CA PRO A 280 18.00 -5.90 -14.91
C PRO A 280 18.56 -7.29 -14.56
N PHE A 281 17.77 -8.18 -13.97
CA PHE A 281 18.22 -9.52 -13.59
C PHE A 281 18.17 -10.57 -14.72
N GLY A 282 17.78 -10.19 -15.95
CA GLY A 282 17.69 -11.13 -17.06
C GLY A 282 16.66 -12.25 -16.88
N ILE A 283 15.75 -12.13 -15.94
CA ILE A 283 14.74 -13.15 -15.59
C ILE A 283 13.70 -13.35 -16.71
N ARG A 284 13.58 -12.38 -17.60
CA ARG A 284 12.64 -12.40 -18.72
C ARG A 284 12.68 -13.66 -19.60
N PRO A 285 13.87 -14.19 -20.00
CA PRO A 285 13.91 -15.37 -20.85
C PRO A 285 13.29 -16.59 -20.21
N ILE A 286 13.48 -16.78 -18.90
CA ILE A 286 12.90 -17.91 -18.16
C ILE A 286 11.39 -17.81 -18.15
N LEU A 287 10.84 -16.64 -17.79
CA LEU A 287 9.39 -16.45 -17.77
C LEU A 287 8.77 -16.56 -19.17
N ASN A 288 9.46 -16.09 -20.20
CA ASN A 288 9.04 -16.25 -21.58
C ASN A 288 8.98 -17.74 -21.98
N SER A 289 9.95 -18.53 -21.55
CA SER A 289 9.97 -19.98 -21.79
C SER A 289 8.82 -20.70 -21.06
N LEU A 290 8.56 -20.33 -19.80
CA LEU A 290 7.43 -20.83 -19.03
C LEU A 290 6.08 -20.49 -19.71
N ALA A 291 5.92 -19.26 -20.18
CA ALA A 291 4.72 -18.80 -20.88
C ALA A 291 4.48 -19.56 -22.20
N LYS A 292 5.54 -19.93 -22.92
CA LYS A 292 5.44 -20.69 -24.17
C LYS A 292 5.27 -22.20 -23.99
N GLY A 293 5.31 -22.69 -22.77
CA GLY A 293 5.33 -24.13 -22.49
C GLY A 293 6.58 -24.82 -23.02
N GLN A 294 7.67 -24.07 -23.27
CA GLN A 294 8.95 -24.59 -23.73
C GLN A 294 9.84 -24.95 -22.55
N GLY A 295 10.57 -26.05 -22.63
CA GLY A 295 11.55 -26.42 -21.62
C GLY A 295 11.15 -27.55 -20.69
N GLY A 296 10.27 -28.45 -21.14
CA GLY A 296 9.93 -29.66 -20.38
C GLY A 296 9.18 -29.38 -19.08
N ILE A 297 8.40 -28.32 -19.05
CA ILE A 297 7.71 -27.83 -17.88
C ILE A 297 6.66 -28.85 -17.44
N ASN A 298 6.90 -29.41 -16.28
CA ASN A 298 5.93 -30.18 -15.53
C ASN A 298 4.70 -29.29 -15.22
N LYS A 299 3.50 -29.87 -15.17
CA LYS A 299 2.27 -29.16 -14.77
C LYS A 299 2.41 -28.41 -13.44
N ASP A 300 3.31 -28.89 -12.58
CA ASP A 300 3.56 -28.32 -11.26
C ASP A 300 4.35 -26.99 -11.28
N ILE A 301 4.93 -26.61 -12.41
CA ILE A 301 5.70 -25.37 -12.58
C ILE A 301 5.22 -24.49 -13.75
N GLY A 302 4.09 -24.84 -14.38
CA GLY A 302 3.45 -24.01 -15.41
C GLY A 302 2.80 -22.75 -14.80
N LEU A 303 2.57 -21.72 -15.65
CA LEU A 303 1.85 -20.53 -15.24
C LEU A 303 0.38 -20.85 -14.88
N GLY A 304 -0.13 -20.18 -13.87
CA GLY A 304 -1.50 -20.36 -13.40
C GLY A 304 -2.04 -19.14 -12.64
N PRO A 305 -3.33 -19.16 -12.29
CA PRO A 305 -3.95 -18.08 -11.52
C PRO A 305 -3.45 -18.02 -10.06
N ASP A 306 -2.59 -18.94 -9.67
CA ASP A 306 -1.90 -18.98 -8.39
C ASP A 306 -0.58 -18.20 -8.40
N ASN A 307 -0.16 -17.65 -9.53
CA ASN A 307 1.02 -16.82 -9.60
C ASN A 307 0.71 -15.35 -9.31
N LEU A 308 1.57 -14.74 -8.49
CA LEU A 308 1.67 -13.30 -8.26
C LEU A 308 3.05 -12.84 -8.71
N PHE A 309 3.12 -12.14 -9.83
CA PHE A 309 4.39 -11.61 -10.33
C PHE A 309 4.57 -10.16 -9.93
N ILE A 310 5.76 -9.84 -9.45
CA ILE A 310 6.11 -8.51 -8.93
C ILE A 310 6.90 -7.78 -10.01
N HIS A 311 6.57 -6.50 -10.24
CA HIS A 311 7.12 -5.57 -11.24
C HIS A 311 6.78 -5.91 -12.69
N MET A 312 7.13 -7.06 -13.18
CA MET A 312 6.92 -7.51 -14.56
C MET A 312 7.56 -6.58 -15.62
N THR A 313 8.66 -5.95 -15.31
CA THR A 313 9.33 -5.01 -16.22
C THR A 313 10.11 -5.73 -17.33
N GLY A 314 10.07 -5.19 -18.55
CA GLY A 314 10.85 -5.67 -19.67
C GLY A 314 10.42 -7.00 -20.27
N MET A 315 9.18 -7.44 -20.05
CA MET A 315 8.62 -8.67 -20.63
C MET A 315 8.38 -8.56 -22.14
N SER A 316 8.52 -9.71 -22.83
CA SER A 316 8.12 -9.83 -24.24
C SER A 316 6.61 -9.91 -24.43
N GLU A 317 6.14 -9.67 -25.65
CA GLU A 317 4.72 -9.82 -26.02
C GLU A 317 4.19 -11.24 -25.73
N ASP A 318 4.96 -12.27 -26.10
CA ASP A 318 4.59 -13.66 -25.83
C ASP A 318 4.52 -13.97 -24.33
N GLY A 319 5.45 -13.39 -23.53
CA GLY A 319 5.46 -13.53 -22.08
C GLY A 319 4.21 -12.90 -21.46
N TRP A 320 3.86 -11.69 -21.88
CA TRP A 320 2.64 -11.01 -21.43
C TRP A 320 1.38 -11.80 -21.79
N LYS A 321 1.31 -12.31 -23.03
CA LYS A 321 0.20 -13.16 -23.45
C LYS A 321 0.07 -14.40 -22.56
N GLY A 322 1.18 -15.08 -22.27
CA GLY A 322 1.18 -16.26 -21.40
C GLY A 322 0.70 -15.95 -19.98
N VAL A 323 1.14 -14.83 -19.39
CA VAL A 323 0.72 -14.38 -18.06
C VAL A 323 -0.77 -14.02 -18.03
N HIS A 324 -1.25 -13.31 -19.04
CA HIS A 324 -2.66 -12.97 -19.22
C HIS A 324 -3.52 -14.24 -19.33
N ASP A 325 -3.18 -15.15 -20.25
CA ASP A 325 -3.96 -16.35 -20.52
C ASP A 325 -3.96 -17.32 -19.31
N ALA A 326 -2.91 -17.29 -18.50
CA ALA A 326 -2.83 -18.04 -17.25
C ALA A 326 -3.70 -17.43 -16.12
N GLY A 327 -4.15 -16.20 -16.26
CA GLY A 327 -4.90 -15.48 -15.21
C GLY A 327 -4.03 -15.09 -14.01
N ALA A 328 -2.71 -15.01 -14.19
CA ALA A 328 -1.79 -14.61 -13.14
C ALA A 328 -2.01 -13.16 -12.71
N GLN A 329 -1.70 -12.85 -11.45
CA GLN A 329 -1.81 -11.51 -10.88
C GLN A 329 -0.48 -10.77 -10.99
N VAL A 330 -0.53 -9.42 -11.03
CA VAL A 330 0.67 -8.58 -11.12
C VAL A 330 0.60 -7.49 -10.06
N SER A 331 1.69 -7.34 -9.31
CA SER A 331 1.93 -6.29 -8.33
C SER A 331 2.94 -5.29 -8.88
N ILE A 332 2.65 -3.99 -8.82
CA ILE A 332 3.52 -2.94 -9.33
C ILE A 332 3.84 -1.95 -8.20
N ALA A 333 5.13 -1.66 -8.03
CA ALA A 333 5.67 -0.69 -7.07
C ALA A 333 6.15 0.57 -7.80
N PHE A 334 5.22 1.40 -8.27
CA PHE A 334 5.48 2.52 -9.17
C PHE A 334 6.63 3.43 -8.73
N PRO A 335 6.70 3.92 -7.47
CA PRO A 335 7.80 4.81 -7.07
C PRO A 335 9.18 4.14 -7.18
N ILE A 336 9.29 2.88 -6.80
CA ILE A 336 10.56 2.16 -6.80
C ILE A 336 11.00 1.84 -8.23
N GLU A 337 10.11 1.36 -9.06
CA GLU A 337 10.41 1.07 -10.47
C GLU A 337 10.88 2.31 -11.21
N MET A 338 10.28 3.48 -10.90
CA MET A 338 10.67 4.78 -11.47
C MET A 338 12.04 5.25 -10.94
N ASN A 339 12.36 4.98 -9.67
CA ASN A 339 13.52 5.53 -8.99
C ASN A 339 14.76 4.63 -9.12
N MET A 340 14.59 3.32 -8.94
CA MET A 340 15.71 2.39 -8.79
C MET A 340 16.13 1.67 -10.08
N ARG A 341 15.70 2.13 -11.24
CA ARG A 341 16.05 1.54 -12.56
C ARG A 341 15.56 0.08 -12.71
N HIS A 342 14.40 -0.26 -12.19
CA HIS A 342 13.79 -1.57 -12.42
C HIS A 342 13.29 -1.74 -13.86
N GLY A 343 13.07 -0.66 -14.58
CA GLY A 343 12.46 -0.59 -15.90
C GLY A 343 11.14 0.18 -15.87
N MET A 344 10.53 0.35 -17.03
CA MET A 344 9.26 1.05 -17.14
C MET A 344 8.13 0.24 -16.50
N PRO A 345 7.40 0.79 -15.53
CA PRO A 345 6.20 0.15 -14.99
C PRO A 345 5.22 -0.21 -16.11
N PRO A 346 4.75 -1.46 -16.22
CA PRO A 346 4.07 -1.95 -17.41
C PRO A 346 2.58 -1.60 -17.47
N ILE A 347 2.15 -0.46 -16.91
CA ILE A 347 0.72 -0.10 -16.78
C ILE A 347 -0.01 -0.01 -18.12
N LEU A 348 0.58 0.62 -19.14
CA LEU A 348 -0.07 0.73 -20.47
C LEU A 348 -0.21 -0.64 -21.13
N LYS A 349 0.81 -1.51 -20.95
CA LYS A 349 0.76 -2.88 -21.46
C LYS A 349 -0.34 -3.69 -20.79
N MET A 350 -0.47 -3.57 -19.47
CA MET A 350 -1.56 -4.24 -18.76
C MET A 350 -2.93 -3.76 -19.23
N GLN A 351 -3.10 -2.43 -19.35
CA GLN A 351 -4.36 -1.86 -19.86
C GLN A 351 -4.69 -2.37 -21.28
N SER A 352 -3.70 -2.48 -22.17
CA SER A 352 -3.93 -3.00 -23.53
C SER A 352 -4.38 -4.47 -23.57
N LEU A 353 -4.09 -5.22 -22.50
CA LEU A 353 -4.53 -6.61 -22.32
C LEU A 353 -5.81 -6.74 -21.47
N GLY A 354 -6.41 -5.62 -21.06
CA GLY A 354 -7.54 -5.64 -20.14
C GLY A 354 -7.18 -6.11 -18.72
N MET A 355 -5.90 -6.09 -18.36
CA MET A 355 -5.40 -6.44 -17.03
C MET A 355 -5.33 -5.19 -16.16
N GLU A 356 -5.55 -5.38 -14.86
CA GLU A 356 -5.39 -4.34 -13.84
C GLU A 356 -4.37 -4.81 -12.79
N PRO A 357 -3.42 -3.95 -12.38
CA PRO A 357 -2.47 -4.30 -11.35
C PRO A 357 -3.08 -4.23 -9.95
N SER A 358 -2.37 -4.77 -8.98
CA SER A 358 -2.39 -4.31 -7.60
C SER A 358 -1.20 -3.38 -7.33
N LEU A 359 -1.28 -2.58 -6.27
CA LEU A 359 -0.22 -1.65 -5.88
C LEU A 359 0.61 -2.22 -4.74
N SER A 360 1.87 -1.81 -4.71
CA SER A 360 2.80 -2.18 -3.65
C SER A 360 3.83 -1.09 -3.35
N VAL A 361 4.44 -1.21 -2.18
CA VAL A 361 5.45 -0.28 -1.68
C VAL A 361 6.85 -0.70 -2.11
N ASP A 362 7.14 -1.99 -2.11
CA ASP A 362 8.45 -2.60 -2.32
C ASP A 362 9.40 -2.34 -1.12
N VAL A 363 10.27 -1.32 -1.16
CA VAL A 363 11.32 -1.09 -0.17
C VAL A 363 11.22 0.27 0.54
N GLU A 364 11.41 0.28 1.86
CA GLU A 364 11.50 1.52 2.66
C GLU A 364 12.92 2.10 2.73
N CYS A 365 13.93 1.36 2.32
CA CYS A 365 15.30 1.86 2.31
C CYS A 365 15.52 3.00 1.30
N THR A 366 14.63 3.16 0.33
CA THR A 366 14.67 4.20 -0.70
C THR A 366 13.62 5.27 -0.52
N LEU A 367 12.35 4.89 -0.34
CA LEU A 367 11.20 5.79 -0.28
C LEU A 367 10.26 5.42 0.86
N THR A 368 9.29 6.30 1.08
CA THR A 368 8.23 6.09 2.08
C THR A 368 7.34 4.90 1.73
N ALA A 369 6.93 4.14 2.76
CA ALA A 369 5.88 3.12 2.66
C ALA A 369 4.45 3.71 2.60
N ASP A 370 4.30 5.02 2.47
CA ASP A 370 3.04 5.74 2.38
C ASP A 370 2.23 5.31 1.15
N PHE A 371 1.07 4.73 1.38
CA PHE A 371 0.24 4.17 0.31
C PHE A 371 -0.43 5.24 -0.56
N PHE A 372 -0.61 6.44 -0.04
CA PHE A 372 -1.10 7.58 -0.82
C PHE A 372 -0.08 7.97 -1.91
N THR A 373 1.21 7.87 -1.60
CA THR A 373 2.29 8.07 -2.57
C THR A 373 2.25 7.02 -3.68
N GLN A 374 1.97 5.75 -3.36
CA GLN A 374 1.84 4.68 -4.36
C GLN A 374 0.72 4.99 -5.36
N MET A 375 -0.46 5.36 -4.87
CA MET A 375 -1.61 5.69 -5.73
C MET A 375 -1.32 6.90 -6.62
N ARG A 376 -0.72 7.97 -6.08
CA ARG A 376 -0.35 9.18 -6.84
C ARG A 376 0.67 8.88 -7.92
N SER A 377 1.69 8.12 -7.60
CA SER A 377 2.75 7.73 -8.55
C SER A 377 2.20 6.91 -9.70
N CYS A 378 1.34 5.93 -9.42
CA CYS A 378 0.65 5.14 -10.43
C CYS A 378 -0.13 6.03 -11.41
N MET A 379 -1.00 6.89 -10.88
CA MET A 379 -1.83 7.77 -11.71
C MET A 379 -0.98 8.75 -12.52
N ASN A 380 0.02 9.37 -11.90
CA ASN A 380 0.83 10.41 -12.55
C ASN A 380 1.75 9.82 -13.62
N LEU A 381 2.37 8.66 -13.37
CA LEU A 381 3.21 8.01 -14.38
C LEU A 381 2.39 7.63 -15.61
N GLN A 382 1.27 6.91 -15.43
CA GLN A 382 0.42 6.52 -16.56
C GLN A 382 -0.01 7.75 -17.37
N ARG A 383 -0.44 8.83 -16.70
CA ARG A 383 -0.86 10.06 -17.35
C ARG A 383 0.27 10.77 -18.08
N VAL A 384 1.47 10.85 -17.50
CA VAL A 384 2.59 11.52 -18.20
C VAL A 384 3.01 10.74 -19.44
N VAL A 385 3.07 9.42 -19.38
CA VAL A 385 3.42 8.58 -20.53
C VAL A 385 2.35 8.71 -21.63
N LEU A 386 1.07 8.57 -21.26
CA LEU A 386 -0.05 8.70 -22.19
C LEU A 386 -0.10 10.09 -22.83
N ASN A 387 0.00 11.15 -22.04
CA ASN A 387 0.00 12.53 -22.55
C ASN A 387 1.18 12.77 -23.50
N GLN A 388 2.37 12.25 -23.19
CA GLN A 388 3.52 12.37 -24.07
C GLN A 388 3.32 11.63 -25.38
N MET A 389 2.71 10.44 -25.37
CA MET A 389 2.36 9.71 -26.59
C MET A 389 1.40 10.52 -27.48
N ILE A 390 0.39 11.14 -26.88
CA ILE A 390 -0.57 12.01 -27.59
C ILE A 390 0.15 13.22 -28.20
N LEU A 391 1.01 13.90 -27.45
CA LEU A 391 1.75 15.07 -27.91
C LEU A 391 2.75 14.72 -29.02
N ASN A 392 3.38 13.55 -28.97
CA ASN A 392 4.35 13.10 -30.00
C ASN A 392 3.72 12.79 -31.36
N GLN A 393 2.39 12.79 -31.47
CA GLN A 393 1.73 12.59 -32.79
C GLN A 393 1.83 13.80 -33.72
N GLY A 394 2.52 14.85 -33.29
CA GLY A 394 2.99 15.93 -34.17
C GLY A 394 1.89 16.88 -34.62
N LEU A 395 0.76 16.90 -33.98
CA LEU A 395 -0.23 17.93 -34.19
C LEU A 395 0.16 19.15 -33.36
N PRO A 396 0.60 20.28 -33.99
CA PRO A 396 0.77 21.50 -33.26
C PRO A 396 -0.60 21.85 -32.64
N PRO A 397 -0.66 22.17 -31.37
CA PRO A 397 -1.90 22.67 -30.79
C PRO A 397 -2.27 23.95 -31.53
N ASP A 398 -3.45 23.99 -32.12
CA ASP A 398 -4.01 25.27 -32.55
C ASP A 398 -4.11 26.13 -31.30
N PRO A 399 -3.63 27.37 -31.35
CA PRO A 399 -3.65 28.22 -30.17
C PRO A 399 -5.08 28.46 -29.67
N VAL A 400 -5.23 28.51 -28.36
CA VAL A 400 -6.53 28.68 -27.69
C VAL A 400 -7.07 30.07 -27.89
N ASP A 401 -8.31 30.17 -28.36
CA ASP A 401 -9.13 31.35 -28.11
C ASP A 401 -9.61 31.31 -26.64
N TRP A 402 -8.96 32.05 -25.78
CA TRP A 402 -9.36 32.18 -24.38
C TRP A 402 -10.66 32.94 -24.19
N GLY A 403 -11.25 33.49 -25.28
CA GLY A 403 -12.46 34.29 -25.22
C GLY A 403 -12.35 35.53 -24.37
N LEU A 404 -11.11 35.95 -24.06
CA LEU A 404 -10.87 37.14 -23.21
C LEU A 404 -10.95 38.40 -24.05
N PRO A 405 -11.69 39.44 -23.59
CA PRO A 405 -11.73 40.73 -24.27
C PRO A 405 -10.32 41.32 -24.37
N GLY A 406 -9.90 41.69 -25.59
CA GLY A 406 -8.62 42.38 -25.83
C GLY A 406 -7.49 41.46 -26.28
N HIS A 407 -7.72 40.19 -26.56
CA HIS A 407 -6.76 39.36 -27.28
C HIS A 407 -6.51 39.88 -28.70
N PRO A 408 -5.24 39.94 -29.15
CA PRO A 408 -4.94 40.33 -30.51
C PRO A 408 -5.68 39.43 -31.51
N PRO A 409 -6.17 39.95 -32.62
CA PRO A 409 -6.91 39.17 -33.64
C PRO A 409 -6.10 38.05 -34.31
N ASP A 410 -4.79 38.04 -34.07
CA ASP A 410 -3.86 37.07 -34.66
C ASP A 410 -3.53 35.88 -33.69
N VAL A 411 -4.10 35.85 -32.49
CA VAL A 411 -3.99 34.68 -31.62
C VAL A 411 -4.99 33.66 -32.09
N PRO A 412 -4.52 32.49 -32.56
CA PRO A 412 -5.39 31.44 -33.08
C PRO A 412 -6.40 30.99 -32.01
N LYS A 413 -7.63 30.80 -32.46
CA LYS A 413 -8.83 30.82 -31.63
C LYS A 413 -9.17 29.51 -30.91
N ARG A 414 -8.42 28.42 -31.11
CA ARG A 414 -8.79 27.12 -30.54
C ARG A 414 -7.60 26.17 -30.42
N ILE A 415 -7.35 25.65 -29.21
CA ILE A 415 -6.58 24.40 -29.10
C ILE A 415 -7.52 23.26 -29.44
N VAL A 416 -7.25 22.58 -30.54
CA VAL A 416 -7.80 21.27 -30.79
C VAL A 416 -6.78 20.27 -30.22
N TRP A 417 -7.12 19.66 -29.10
CA TRP A 417 -6.34 18.54 -28.61
C TRP A 417 -6.43 17.41 -29.64
N PRO A 418 -5.31 16.81 -30.03
CA PRO A 418 -5.35 15.64 -30.89
C PRO A 418 -6.25 14.58 -30.24
N THR A 419 -7.17 14.02 -31.00
CA THR A 419 -7.91 12.84 -30.58
C THR A 419 -6.88 11.73 -30.35
N PRO A 420 -6.83 11.10 -29.15
CA PRO A 420 -5.96 9.96 -28.96
C PRO A 420 -6.23 8.90 -30.03
N PRO A 421 -5.19 8.19 -30.53
CA PRO A 421 -5.43 7.01 -31.34
C PRO A 421 -6.40 6.06 -30.65
N ASP A 422 -7.25 5.39 -31.41
CA ASP A 422 -8.27 4.47 -30.90
C ASP A 422 -7.67 3.31 -30.08
N ASP A 423 -6.39 3.02 -30.26
CA ASP A 423 -5.64 1.96 -29.57
C ASP A 423 -4.96 2.40 -28.26
N LEU A 424 -5.00 3.70 -27.92
CA LEU A 424 -4.47 4.15 -26.64
C LEU A 424 -5.46 3.88 -25.48
N PRO A 425 -4.97 3.37 -24.33
CA PRO A 425 -5.82 3.15 -23.17
C PRO A 425 -6.33 4.48 -22.59
N ALA A 426 -7.44 4.41 -21.86
CA ALA A 426 -7.98 5.57 -21.17
C ALA A 426 -7.02 6.05 -20.06
N PRO A 427 -6.98 7.38 -19.81
CA PRO A 427 -6.27 7.89 -18.64
C PRO A 427 -6.85 7.30 -17.33
N LEU A 428 -5.96 6.87 -16.44
CA LEU A 428 -6.39 6.39 -15.12
C LEU A 428 -7.14 7.48 -14.35
N THR A 429 -8.18 7.06 -13.68
CA THR A 429 -8.95 7.89 -12.75
C THR A 429 -8.50 7.65 -11.31
N THR A 430 -8.85 8.55 -10.40
CA THR A 430 -8.63 8.36 -8.97
C THR A 430 -9.33 7.10 -8.43
N ARG A 431 -10.46 6.72 -9.03
CA ARG A 431 -11.20 5.51 -8.65
C ARG A 431 -10.47 4.23 -9.09
N ASP A 432 -9.78 4.24 -10.21
CA ASP A 432 -9.00 3.09 -10.67
C ASP A 432 -7.86 2.79 -9.70
N VAL A 433 -7.06 3.80 -9.34
CA VAL A 433 -5.93 3.59 -8.41
C VAL A 433 -6.38 3.23 -6.99
N LEU A 434 -7.55 3.71 -6.55
CA LEU A 434 -8.17 3.26 -5.29
C LEU A 434 -8.55 1.77 -5.35
N ARG A 435 -9.10 1.31 -6.47
CA ARG A 435 -9.38 -0.12 -6.67
C ARG A 435 -8.09 -0.94 -6.70
N PHE A 436 -7.04 -0.44 -7.36
CA PHE A 436 -5.73 -1.11 -7.39
C PHE A 436 -5.16 -1.30 -5.98
N GLY A 437 -5.29 -0.30 -5.11
CA GLY A 437 -4.83 -0.34 -3.72
C GLY A 437 -5.78 -1.02 -2.72
N THR A 438 -6.90 -1.58 -3.16
CA THR A 438 -7.90 -2.21 -2.28
C THR A 438 -8.46 -3.51 -2.88
N VAL A 439 -9.43 -3.42 -3.78
CA VAL A 439 -10.13 -4.57 -4.38
C VAL A 439 -9.15 -5.47 -5.15
N ASN A 440 -8.31 -4.86 -5.99
CA ASN A 440 -7.34 -5.62 -6.78
C ASN A 440 -6.23 -6.22 -5.89
N GLY A 441 -5.81 -5.48 -4.85
CA GLY A 441 -4.90 -6.01 -3.84
C GLY A 441 -5.48 -7.24 -3.14
N ALA A 442 -6.75 -7.18 -2.73
CA ALA A 442 -7.44 -8.33 -2.15
C ALA A 442 -7.50 -9.52 -3.10
N LYS A 443 -7.82 -9.28 -4.38
CA LYS A 443 -7.83 -10.32 -5.43
C LYS A 443 -6.46 -10.92 -5.65
N ALA A 444 -5.42 -10.07 -5.73
CA ALA A 444 -4.04 -10.51 -5.92
C ALA A 444 -3.54 -11.43 -4.81
N LEU A 445 -3.99 -11.20 -3.57
CA LEU A 445 -3.68 -12.04 -2.41
C LEU A 445 -4.72 -13.14 -2.12
N ARG A 446 -5.72 -13.35 -3.00
CA ARG A 446 -6.81 -14.32 -2.81
C ARG A 446 -7.64 -14.09 -1.54
N LEU A 447 -7.77 -12.82 -1.14
CA LEU A 447 -8.52 -12.38 0.03
C LEU A 447 -9.80 -11.60 -0.33
N ASP A 448 -10.17 -11.53 -1.61
CA ASP A 448 -11.30 -10.76 -2.13
C ASP A 448 -12.66 -11.23 -1.61
N GLY A 449 -12.77 -12.49 -1.18
CA GLY A 449 -13.93 -12.99 -0.44
C GLY A 449 -14.03 -12.47 1.00
N LYS A 450 -12.93 -11.89 1.55
CA LYS A 450 -12.86 -11.45 2.94
C LYS A 450 -12.77 -9.93 3.11
N VAL A 451 -11.97 -9.25 2.28
CA VAL A 451 -11.62 -7.83 2.44
C VAL A 451 -11.59 -7.09 1.11
N GLY A 452 -11.13 -5.84 1.08
CA GLY A 452 -10.93 -5.03 -0.11
C GLY A 452 -12.13 -4.15 -0.50
N SER A 453 -13.30 -4.36 0.10
CA SER A 453 -14.49 -3.52 -0.10
C SER A 453 -15.38 -3.54 1.14
N LEU A 454 -16.21 -2.48 1.33
CA LEU A 454 -17.20 -2.44 2.41
C LEU A 454 -18.48 -3.18 1.98
N THR A 455 -18.37 -4.49 1.88
CA THR A 455 -19.49 -5.36 1.48
C THR A 455 -20.03 -6.11 2.70
N PRO A 456 -21.35 -6.09 2.98
CA PRO A 456 -21.92 -6.92 4.04
C PRO A 456 -21.52 -8.39 3.89
N GLY A 457 -21.07 -8.99 4.99
CA GLY A 457 -20.51 -10.35 5.05
C GLY A 457 -18.98 -10.43 4.97
N LYS A 458 -18.28 -9.41 4.46
CA LYS A 458 -16.83 -9.32 4.52
C LYS A 458 -16.34 -8.93 5.93
N GLU A 459 -15.05 -9.11 6.18
CA GLU A 459 -14.43 -8.70 7.42
C GLU A 459 -14.20 -7.18 7.44
N ALA A 460 -14.35 -6.58 8.60
CA ALA A 460 -14.27 -5.15 8.78
C ALA A 460 -12.80 -4.69 8.85
N ASP A 461 -12.14 -4.66 7.70
CA ASP A 461 -10.86 -4.00 7.48
C ASP A 461 -11.17 -2.61 6.90
N ILE A 462 -11.22 -1.59 7.76
CA ILE A 462 -11.79 -0.27 7.47
C ILE A 462 -10.81 0.81 7.92
N ILE A 463 -10.71 1.88 7.12
CA ILE A 463 -10.05 3.12 7.53
C ILE A 463 -11.04 4.28 7.55
N ILE A 464 -10.84 5.17 8.52
CA ILE A 464 -11.58 6.42 8.66
C ILE A 464 -10.58 7.56 8.48
N LEU A 465 -10.80 8.36 7.45
CA LEU A 465 -9.92 9.46 7.04
C LEU A 465 -10.54 10.80 7.43
N ASP A 466 -9.79 11.63 8.13
CA ASP A 466 -10.22 12.99 8.51
C ASP A 466 -10.16 13.95 7.31
N ALA A 467 -11.34 14.25 6.74
CA ALA A 467 -11.50 15.18 5.63
C ALA A 467 -11.69 16.64 6.09
N THR A 468 -11.61 16.92 7.39
CA THR A 468 -11.72 18.30 7.93
C THR A 468 -10.37 19.00 8.07
N ARG A 469 -9.27 18.32 7.75
CA ARG A 469 -7.92 18.87 7.84
C ARG A 469 -7.65 19.91 6.76
N ILE A 470 -6.71 20.81 7.04
CA ILE A 470 -6.36 21.96 6.19
C ILE A 470 -5.90 21.54 4.78
N ASN A 471 -5.31 20.36 4.62
CA ASN A 471 -4.87 19.83 3.33
C ASN A 471 -6.01 19.31 2.45
N VAL A 472 -7.25 19.22 2.98
CA VAL A 472 -8.39 18.63 2.27
C VAL A 472 -9.54 19.61 2.09
N VAL A 473 -9.85 20.44 3.12
CA VAL A 473 -11.03 21.31 3.06
C VAL A 473 -10.90 22.43 2.02
N PRO A 474 -11.95 22.70 1.24
CA PRO A 474 -13.26 22.05 1.26
C PRO A 474 -13.25 20.70 0.50
N LEU A 475 -14.00 19.71 1.01
CA LEU A 475 -14.15 18.41 0.33
C LEU A 475 -15.07 18.55 -0.88
N ASN A 476 -14.52 18.52 -2.09
CA ASN A 476 -15.27 18.64 -3.33
C ASN A 476 -15.59 17.27 -3.97
N GLN A 477 -14.66 16.30 -3.84
CA GLN A 477 -14.81 14.97 -4.42
C GLN A 477 -14.03 13.94 -3.58
N VAL A 478 -14.71 12.89 -3.12
CA VAL A 478 -14.13 11.89 -2.19
C VAL A 478 -12.95 11.14 -2.80
N PRO A 479 -13.05 10.46 -3.97
CA PRO A 479 -11.90 9.75 -4.55
C PRO A 479 -10.70 10.67 -4.84
N GLY A 480 -10.96 11.87 -5.35
CA GLY A 480 -9.92 12.87 -5.62
C GLY A 480 -9.22 13.36 -4.36
N ALA A 481 -9.97 13.60 -3.28
CA ALA A 481 -9.38 14.01 -2.01
C ALA A 481 -8.45 12.92 -1.47
N VAL A 482 -8.88 11.65 -1.45
CA VAL A 482 -8.05 10.54 -0.97
C VAL A 482 -6.76 10.41 -1.79
N VAL A 483 -6.86 10.37 -3.12
CA VAL A 483 -5.69 10.12 -3.97
C VAL A 483 -4.77 11.33 -4.09
N SER A 484 -5.33 12.55 -4.21
CA SER A 484 -4.55 13.72 -4.62
C SER A 484 -4.14 14.63 -3.46
N LEU A 485 -4.88 14.65 -2.35
CA LEU A 485 -4.70 15.62 -1.27
C LEU A 485 -4.27 14.99 0.06
N MET A 486 -4.77 13.79 0.38
CA MET A 486 -4.54 13.15 1.68
C MET A 486 -3.17 12.51 1.78
N ASP A 487 -2.71 12.33 3.02
CA ASP A 487 -1.53 11.59 3.43
C ASP A 487 -1.80 10.84 4.74
N ARG A 488 -0.78 10.15 5.29
CA ARG A 488 -0.90 9.38 6.54
C ARG A 488 -1.50 10.17 7.72
N THR A 489 -1.33 11.48 7.75
CA THR A 489 -1.87 12.31 8.83
C THR A 489 -3.39 12.41 8.81
N ASN A 490 -4.02 12.12 7.67
CA ASN A 490 -5.47 12.05 7.56
C ASN A 490 -6.05 10.72 8.07
N VAL A 491 -5.24 9.66 8.24
CA VAL A 491 -5.70 8.37 8.77
C VAL A 491 -5.98 8.50 10.26
N GLU A 492 -7.25 8.69 10.61
CA GLU A 492 -7.67 8.91 12.01
C GLU A 492 -7.88 7.58 12.75
N THR A 493 -8.51 6.61 12.09
CA THR A 493 -8.86 5.33 12.71
C THR A 493 -8.60 4.18 11.73
N VAL A 494 -8.03 3.09 12.24
CA VAL A 494 -7.79 1.86 11.49
C VAL A 494 -8.42 0.68 12.23
N ILE A 495 -9.19 -0.09 11.51
CA ILE A 495 -9.89 -1.28 11.99
C ILE A 495 -9.44 -2.47 11.17
N VAL A 496 -9.08 -3.57 11.83
CA VAL A 496 -8.70 -4.84 11.20
C VAL A 496 -9.54 -5.97 11.81
N ALA A 497 -10.25 -6.69 10.96
CA ALA A 497 -11.18 -7.75 11.37
C ALA A 497 -12.10 -7.30 12.53
N GLY A 498 -12.64 -6.09 12.42
CA GLY A 498 -13.56 -5.50 13.40
C GLY A 498 -12.91 -4.99 14.69
N LYS A 499 -11.59 -5.17 14.89
CA LYS A 499 -10.86 -4.62 16.03
C LYS A 499 -10.18 -3.30 15.67
N VAL A 500 -10.44 -2.25 16.45
CA VAL A 500 -9.76 -0.96 16.31
C VAL A 500 -8.28 -1.14 16.70
N ARG A 501 -7.38 -0.70 15.80
CA ARG A 501 -5.92 -0.77 15.96
C ARG A 501 -5.28 0.60 16.06
N LYS A 502 -5.88 1.60 15.41
CA LYS A 502 -5.54 3.01 15.54
C LYS A 502 -6.80 3.79 15.87
N TRP A 503 -6.72 4.69 16.83
CA TRP A 503 -7.85 5.49 17.28
C TRP A 503 -7.49 6.96 17.43
N LYS A 504 -8.21 7.82 16.71
CA LYS A 504 -8.00 9.28 16.76
C LYS A 504 -6.55 9.71 16.55
N GLY A 505 -5.81 8.95 15.74
CA GLY A 505 -4.43 9.24 15.37
C GLY A 505 -3.38 8.40 16.12
N ASP A 506 -3.74 7.72 17.21
CA ASP A 506 -2.81 6.96 18.03
C ASP A 506 -2.96 5.45 17.81
N LEU A 507 -1.83 4.74 17.64
CA LEU A 507 -1.81 3.28 17.66
C LEU A 507 -2.15 2.75 19.06
N LEU A 508 -3.01 1.74 19.12
CA LEU A 508 -3.45 1.15 20.38
C LEU A 508 -2.56 -0.04 20.77
N ASP A 509 -2.39 -0.21 22.08
CA ASP A 509 -1.64 -1.33 22.68
C ASP A 509 -0.16 -1.39 22.24
N VAL A 510 0.46 -0.24 21.90
CA VAL A 510 1.82 -0.14 21.37
C VAL A 510 2.67 0.82 22.19
N ASP A 511 3.81 0.34 22.71
CA ASP A 511 4.86 1.17 23.32
C ASP A 511 5.87 1.61 22.26
N LEU A 512 5.51 2.63 21.45
CA LEU A 512 6.35 3.15 20.38
C LEU A 512 7.75 3.62 20.87
N PRO A 513 7.90 4.31 22.01
CA PRO A 513 9.23 4.68 22.53
C PRO A 513 10.14 3.48 22.73
N HIS A 514 9.62 2.40 23.31
CA HIS A 514 10.40 1.18 23.54
C HIS A 514 10.76 0.48 22.22
N LEU A 515 9.79 0.31 21.32
CA LEU A 515 10.04 -0.31 20.00
C LEU A 515 11.03 0.49 19.16
N ARG A 516 10.99 1.83 19.25
CA ARG A 516 11.97 2.69 18.58
C ARG A 516 13.38 2.43 19.09
N GLN A 517 13.59 2.30 20.40
CA GLN A 517 14.90 1.97 20.97
C GLN A 517 15.42 0.63 20.47
N GLN A 518 14.55 -0.38 20.36
CA GLN A 518 14.91 -1.70 19.84
C GLN A 518 15.29 -1.61 18.35
N LEU A 519 14.53 -0.85 17.55
CA LEU A 519 14.82 -0.66 16.14
C LEU A 519 16.14 0.08 15.90
N GLU A 520 16.41 1.13 16.69
CA GLU A 520 17.67 1.86 16.64
C GLU A 520 18.86 0.97 17.03
N ALA A 521 18.71 0.11 18.03
CA ALA A 521 19.72 -0.86 18.42
C ALA A 521 19.95 -1.93 17.33
N SER A 522 18.90 -2.38 16.66
CA SER A 522 19.00 -3.26 15.49
C SER A 522 19.76 -2.59 14.34
N ARG A 523 19.40 -1.34 14.00
CA ARG A 523 20.15 -0.56 13.00
C ARG A 523 21.65 -0.49 13.33
N ASP A 524 21.99 -0.11 14.55
CA ASP A 524 23.39 0.06 14.95
C ASP A 524 24.16 -1.25 14.87
N TYR A 525 23.52 -2.37 15.25
CA TYR A 525 24.09 -3.70 15.06
C TYR A 525 24.29 -4.03 13.58
N LEU A 526 23.27 -3.84 12.74
CA LEU A 526 23.33 -4.18 11.32
C LEU A 526 24.44 -3.42 10.59
N PHE A 527 24.56 -2.11 10.83
CA PHE A 527 25.64 -1.30 10.25
C PHE A 527 27.03 -1.79 10.70
N SER A 528 27.19 -2.07 12.00
CA SER A 528 28.44 -2.60 12.55
C SER A 528 28.79 -3.98 11.99
N ALA A 529 27.83 -4.89 11.97
CA ALA A 529 28.03 -6.27 11.51
C ALA A 529 28.29 -6.37 10.01
N ALA A 530 27.65 -5.50 9.21
CA ALA A 530 27.88 -5.40 7.77
C ALA A 530 29.18 -4.64 7.42
N GLY A 531 29.86 -4.00 8.39
CA GLY A 531 31.04 -3.20 8.16
C GLY A 531 30.80 -1.92 7.37
N ILE A 532 29.59 -1.37 7.45
CA ILE A 532 29.17 -0.17 6.72
C ILE A 532 29.17 1.01 7.70
N PRO A 533 29.91 2.11 7.41
CA PRO A 533 29.89 3.28 8.27
C PRO A 533 28.54 4.00 8.16
N GLN A 534 28.00 4.41 9.30
CA GLN A 534 26.80 5.24 9.31
C GLN A 534 27.15 6.71 9.09
N ASN A 535 26.61 7.32 8.04
CA ASN A 535 26.80 8.74 7.76
C ASN A 535 25.43 9.40 7.51
N LEU A 536 25.09 10.39 8.34
CA LEU A 536 23.79 11.05 8.28
C LEU A 536 23.66 12.09 7.14
N PHE A 537 24.74 12.46 6.46
CA PHE A 537 24.77 13.60 5.53
C PHE A 537 25.38 13.27 4.16
N SER A 538 25.84 12.07 3.93
CA SER A 538 26.28 11.64 2.60
C SER A 538 25.50 10.43 2.15
N SER A 539 24.98 10.46 0.91
CA SER A 539 24.64 9.25 0.16
C SER A 539 25.93 8.48 -0.06
N GLN A 540 25.99 7.26 0.39
CA GLN A 540 27.19 6.42 0.24
C GLN A 540 27.28 5.84 -1.16
#